data_e84886fd8ad571c16be06f3fe18f233f
#
_entry.id   e84886fd8ad571c16be06f3fe18f233f
#
_cell.length_a   1.000
_cell.length_b   1.000
_cell.length_c   1.000
_cell.angle_alpha   90.00
_cell.angle_beta   90.00
_cell.angle_gamma   90.00
#
_symmetry.space_group_name_H-M   'P 1'
#
loop_
_entity.id
_entity.type
_entity.pdbx_description
1 polymer ?
#
loop_
_entity_poly.entity_id
_entity_poly.type
_entity_poly.pdbx_seq_one_letter_code
_entity_poly.pdbx_strand_id
1 'polypeptide(L)'
;MFSHIYIVNILNFTLKETAHREQVLSAFRYKEIEDNTLLTDRITHIFVELPKFKKKLEEIDKENVQDIFYFCLRNLKDLKTIPDSLDTEIAQRIFTASAVAAMTTQEKMHYIDNMNTERDIRNQIQFAVDKGREEGREEERKLMASKLKAMGVGIDVIIESSGLTREEIEKL
;
A
#
# COMPACT_ATOMS: atom_id res chain seq x y z
N MET A 1 11.59 -19.13 8.36
CA MET A 1 10.12 -19.26 8.47
C MET A 1 9.55 -19.21 7.06
N PHE A 2 8.88 -20.26 6.60
CA PHE A 2 8.38 -20.29 5.21
C PHE A 2 7.01 -19.62 5.16
N SER A 3 6.86 -18.66 4.23
CA SER A 3 5.62 -17.91 4.02
C SER A 3 4.52 -18.77 3.38
N HIS A 4 3.24 -18.47 3.65
CA HIS A 4 2.11 -19.03 2.94
C HIS A 4 2.02 -18.45 1.52
N ILE A 5 1.67 -19.26 0.55
CA ILE A 5 1.48 -18.91 -0.85
C ILE A 5 -0.01 -19.00 -1.17
N TYR A 6 -0.58 -17.90 -1.64
CA TYR A 6 -1.95 -17.86 -2.14
C TYR A 6 -1.91 -17.61 -3.65
N ILE A 7 -2.52 -18.52 -4.40
CA ILE A 7 -2.67 -18.40 -5.85
C ILE A 7 -4.12 -18.04 -6.12
N VAL A 8 -4.36 -16.79 -6.54
CA VAL A 8 -5.71 -16.25 -6.76
C VAL A 8 -6.02 -16.26 -8.24
N ASN A 9 -7.10 -16.96 -8.61
CA ASN A 9 -7.60 -17.08 -9.97
C ASN A 9 -8.97 -16.37 -10.04
N ILE A 10 -9.07 -15.32 -10.84
CA ILE A 10 -10.32 -14.61 -11.08
C ILE A 10 -10.90 -15.09 -12.39
N LEU A 11 -12.11 -15.68 -12.33
CA LEU A 11 -12.76 -16.35 -13.45
C LEU A 11 -14.01 -15.57 -13.89
N ASN A 12 -14.17 -15.39 -15.20
CA ASN A 12 -15.39 -14.87 -15.81
C ASN A 12 -16.36 -16.00 -16.24
N PHE A 13 -16.11 -17.22 -15.80
CA PHE A 13 -16.93 -18.42 -16.01
C PHE A 13 -17.04 -19.22 -14.71
N THR A 14 -17.97 -20.19 -14.68
CA THR A 14 -18.16 -21.09 -13.54
C THR A 14 -17.47 -22.41 -13.81
N LEU A 15 -16.70 -22.91 -12.83
CA LEU A 15 -16.09 -24.23 -12.88
C LEU A 15 -17.17 -25.31 -12.76
N LYS A 16 -17.01 -26.41 -13.52
CA LYS A 16 -17.93 -27.55 -13.47
C LYS A 16 -17.98 -28.17 -12.06
N GLU A 17 -16.82 -28.28 -11.43
CA GLU A 17 -16.60 -28.89 -10.12
C GLU A 17 -17.28 -28.12 -8.99
N THR A 18 -17.44 -26.83 -9.15
CA THR A 18 -18.08 -25.95 -8.17
C THR A 18 -19.45 -25.43 -8.62
N ALA A 19 -19.97 -25.86 -9.76
CA ALA A 19 -21.23 -25.37 -10.34
C ALA A 19 -22.44 -25.55 -9.41
N HIS A 20 -22.40 -26.57 -8.54
CA HIS A 20 -23.45 -26.83 -7.54
C HIS A 20 -23.40 -25.89 -6.32
N ARG A 21 -22.33 -25.06 -6.20
CA ARG A 21 -22.14 -24.12 -5.07
C ARG A 21 -22.52 -22.71 -5.50
N GLU A 22 -23.19 -21.99 -4.63
CA GLU A 22 -23.52 -20.57 -4.85
C GLU A 22 -22.38 -19.64 -4.46
N GLN A 23 -21.43 -20.11 -3.67
CA GLN A 23 -20.29 -19.31 -3.19
C GLN A 23 -19.44 -18.80 -4.36
N VAL A 24 -19.17 -17.51 -4.35
CA VAL A 24 -18.32 -16.83 -5.34
C VAL A 24 -16.85 -17.25 -5.20
N LEU A 25 -16.39 -17.45 -3.97
CA LEU A 25 -15.01 -17.81 -3.64
C LEU A 25 -14.93 -19.24 -3.16
N SER A 26 -14.03 -20.02 -3.74
CA SER A 26 -13.66 -21.39 -3.31
C SER A 26 -12.16 -21.48 -3.09
N ALA A 27 -11.75 -22.09 -1.98
CA ALA A 27 -10.35 -22.30 -1.65
C ALA A 27 -10.03 -23.81 -1.64
N PHE A 28 -8.94 -24.17 -2.29
CA PHE A 28 -8.48 -25.55 -2.43
C PHE A 28 -7.04 -25.70 -1.94
N ARG A 29 -6.73 -26.86 -1.40
CA ARG A 29 -5.39 -27.28 -1.01
C ARG A 29 -5.04 -28.60 -1.66
N TYR A 30 -3.76 -28.89 -1.78
CA TYR A 30 -3.28 -30.14 -2.35
C TYR A 30 -3.42 -31.30 -1.36
N LYS A 31 -4.00 -32.37 -1.85
CA LYS A 31 -4.14 -33.62 -1.11
C LYS A 31 -3.63 -34.78 -1.93
N GLU A 32 -3.15 -35.80 -1.24
CA GLU A 32 -2.82 -37.10 -1.84
C GLU A 32 -4.10 -37.74 -2.38
N ILE A 33 -3.98 -38.49 -3.49
CA ILE A 33 -5.14 -38.98 -4.25
C ILE A 33 -5.82 -40.16 -3.55
N GLU A 34 -5.04 -41.08 -2.94
CA GLU A 34 -5.55 -42.30 -2.36
C GLU A 34 -6.16 -42.11 -0.97
N ASP A 35 -5.43 -41.43 -0.08
CA ASP A 35 -5.80 -41.29 1.34
C ASP A 35 -6.26 -39.90 1.74
N ASN A 36 -6.24 -38.93 0.83
CA ASN A 36 -6.56 -37.51 1.06
C ASN A 36 -5.64 -36.80 2.08
N THR A 37 -4.44 -37.33 2.34
CA THR A 37 -3.46 -36.67 3.18
C THR A 37 -3.10 -35.29 2.62
N LEU A 38 -3.15 -34.26 3.45
CA LEU A 38 -2.82 -32.91 3.06
C LEU A 38 -1.32 -32.79 2.82
N LEU A 39 -0.92 -32.52 1.56
CA LEU A 39 0.49 -32.37 1.21
C LEU A 39 1.15 -31.19 1.96
N THR A 40 0.46 -30.06 2.00
CA THR A 40 0.90 -28.85 2.73
C THR A 40 -0.27 -27.91 2.98
N ASP A 41 -0.25 -27.23 4.11
CA ASP A 41 -1.18 -26.15 4.43
C ASP A 41 -0.73 -24.78 3.87
N ARG A 42 0.49 -24.70 3.33
CA ARG A 42 1.14 -23.45 2.92
C ARG A 42 0.76 -22.99 1.53
N ILE A 43 0.22 -23.84 0.68
CA ILE A 43 -0.20 -23.48 -0.66
C ILE A 43 -1.72 -23.59 -0.73
N THR A 44 -2.36 -22.47 -1.06
CA THR A 44 -3.81 -22.41 -1.21
C THR A 44 -4.16 -21.81 -2.58
N HIS A 45 -4.95 -22.54 -3.36
CA HIS A 45 -5.56 -22.05 -4.58
C HIS A 45 -6.92 -21.42 -4.24
N ILE A 46 -7.10 -20.18 -4.59
CA ILE A 46 -8.36 -19.44 -4.45
C ILE A 46 -8.93 -19.22 -5.86
N PHE A 47 -10.19 -19.61 -6.06
CA PHE A 47 -10.93 -19.35 -7.28
C PHE A 47 -12.07 -18.40 -6.96
N VAL A 48 -12.14 -17.27 -7.67
CA VAL A 48 -13.20 -16.28 -7.60
C VAL A 48 -14.00 -16.37 -8.89
N GLU A 49 -15.21 -16.93 -8.80
CA GLU A 49 -16.10 -17.16 -9.94
C GLU A 49 -17.11 -16.02 -10.07
N LEU A 50 -16.74 -14.96 -10.76
CA LEU A 50 -17.53 -13.73 -10.89
C LEU A 50 -18.99 -13.94 -11.36
N PRO A 51 -19.31 -14.92 -12.26
CA PRO A 51 -20.69 -15.15 -12.67
C PRO A 51 -21.62 -15.59 -11.53
N LYS A 52 -21.09 -16.09 -10.42
CA LYS A 52 -21.89 -16.46 -9.23
C LYS A 52 -22.28 -15.27 -8.37
N PHE A 53 -21.58 -14.14 -8.49
CA PHE A 53 -21.95 -12.91 -7.81
C PHE A 53 -23.17 -12.27 -8.48
N LYS A 54 -24.32 -12.23 -7.79
CA LYS A 54 -25.60 -11.79 -8.35
C LYS A 54 -26.10 -10.46 -7.81
N LYS A 55 -25.44 -9.92 -6.77
CA LYS A 55 -25.87 -8.66 -6.14
C LYS A 55 -25.86 -7.51 -7.13
N LYS A 56 -26.90 -6.68 -7.09
CA LYS A 56 -27.03 -5.42 -7.81
C LYS A 56 -26.37 -4.30 -7.00
N LEU A 57 -26.23 -3.13 -7.61
CA LEU A 57 -25.58 -1.97 -6.98
C LEU A 57 -26.24 -1.58 -5.64
N GLU A 58 -27.57 -1.65 -5.60
CA GLU A 58 -28.36 -1.27 -4.42
C GLU A 58 -28.25 -2.27 -3.26
N GLU A 59 -27.76 -3.49 -3.56
CA GLU A 59 -27.60 -4.58 -2.60
C GLU A 59 -26.15 -4.67 -2.06
N ILE A 60 -25.25 -3.79 -2.53
CA ILE A 60 -23.86 -3.79 -2.11
C ILE A 60 -23.72 -3.15 -0.74
N ASP A 61 -23.16 -3.89 0.19
CA ASP A 61 -22.76 -3.37 1.47
C ASP A 61 -21.41 -2.64 1.33
N LYS A 62 -21.38 -1.35 1.65
CA LYS A 62 -20.17 -0.50 1.56
C LYS A 62 -19.10 -0.90 2.56
N GLU A 63 -19.45 -1.56 3.64
CA GLU A 63 -18.52 -2.09 4.63
C GLU A 63 -17.96 -3.46 4.20
N ASN A 64 -18.59 -4.12 3.24
CA ASN A 64 -18.16 -5.40 2.74
C ASN A 64 -17.21 -5.26 1.54
N VAL A 65 -15.91 -5.33 1.84
CA VAL A 65 -14.81 -5.26 0.86
C VAL A 65 -14.98 -6.28 -0.28
N GLN A 66 -15.45 -7.49 0.01
CA GLN A 66 -15.63 -8.55 -0.99
C GLN A 66 -16.76 -8.22 -1.96
N ASP A 67 -17.88 -7.68 -1.47
CA ASP A 67 -18.99 -7.26 -2.31
C ASP A 67 -18.56 -6.17 -3.30
N ILE A 68 -17.85 -5.14 -2.80
CA ILE A 68 -17.31 -4.06 -3.62
C ILE A 68 -16.36 -4.62 -4.68
N PHE A 69 -15.43 -5.48 -4.27
CA PHE A 69 -14.44 -6.08 -5.16
C PHE A 69 -15.10 -6.89 -6.28
N TYR A 70 -16.02 -7.80 -5.94
CA TYR A 70 -16.70 -8.63 -6.92
C TYR A 70 -17.59 -7.81 -7.86
N PHE A 71 -18.31 -6.83 -7.32
CA PHE A 71 -19.16 -5.94 -8.11
C PHE A 71 -18.33 -5.14 -9.12
N CYS A 72 -17.26 -4.49 -8.67
CA CYS A 72 -16.38 -3.72 -9.52
C CYS A 72 -15.78 -4.58 -10.65
N LEU A 73 -15.20 -5.73 -10.32
CA LEU A 73 -14.57 -6.61 -11.33
C LEU A 73 -15.58 -7.14 -12.35
N ARG A 74 -16.78 -7.50 -11.89
CA ARG A 74 -17.81 -8.03 -12.78
C ARG A 74 -18.35 -7.01 -13.76
N ASN A 75 -18.53 -5.76 -13.30
CA ASN A 75 -19.19 -4.70 -14.05
C ASN A 75 -18.21 -3.69 -14.69
N LEU A 76 -16.90 -3.93 -14.56
CA LEU A 76 -15.85 -2.99 -14.95
C LEU A 76 -15.97 -2.51 -16.42
N LYS A 77 -16.46 -3.36 -17.31
CA LYS A 77 -16.64 -3.03 -18.74
C LYS A 77 -17.76 -2.02 -18.95
N ASP A 78 -18.78 -2.05 -18.09
CA ASP A 78 -20.00 -1.26 -18.21
C ASP A 78 -19.94 0.03 -17.41
N LEU A 79 -19.05 0.10 -16.43
CA LEU A 79 -18.87 1.24 -15.54
C LEU A 79 -17.86 2.22 -16.15
N LYS A 80 -18.33 3.39 -16.59
CA LYS A 80 -17.46 4.49 -17.06
C LYS A 80 -16.85 5.28 -15.92
N THR A 81 -17.54 5.36 -14.79
CA THR A 81 -17.12 6.05 -13.57
C THR A 81 -17.53 5.21 -12.37
N ILE A 82 -16.89 5.44 -11.24
CA ILE A 82 -17.31 4.84 -9.97
C ILE A 82 -18.64 5.47 -9.57
N PRO A 83 -19.70 4.69 -9.31
CA PRO A 83 -20.93 5.23 -8.74
C PRO A 83 -20.68 5.84 -7.36
N ASP A 84 -21.31 6.98 -7.05
CA ASP A 84 -21.15 7.67 -5.75
C ASP A 84 -21.47 6.75 -4.55
N SER A 85 -22.37 5.79 -4.77
CA SER A 85 -22.71 4.76 -3.77
C SER A 85 -21.56 3.78 -3.49
N LEU A 86 -20.56 3.68 -4.36
CA LEU A 86 -19.42 2.77 -4.26
C LEU A 86 -18.08 3.51 -4.19
N ASP A 87 -18.07 4.83 -3.98
CA ASP A 87 -16.82 5.60 -3.91
C ASP A 87 -16.05 5.26 -2.62
N THR A 88 -15.29 4.18 -2.72
CA THR A 88 -14.41 3.66 -1.68
C THR A 88 -12.99 3.56 -2.21
N GLU A 89 -12.00 3.57 -1.33
CA GLU A 89 -10.58 3.42 -1.71
C GLU A 89 -10.35 2.18 -2.57
N ILE A 90 -11.04 1.08 -2.28
CA ILE A 90 -10.91 -0.18 -3.02
C ILE A 90 -11.47 -0.05 -4.43
N ALA A 91 -12.65 0.54 -4.60
CA ALA A 91 -13.24 0.79 -5.89
C ALA A 91 -12.32 1.69 -6.73
N GLN A 92 -11.82 2.78 -6.16
CA GLN A 92 -10.87 3.70 -6.80
C GLN A 92 -9.60 2.98 -7.28
N ARG A 93 -9.01 2.11 -6.45
CA ARG A 93 -7.84 1.30 -6.82
C ARG A 93 -8.12 0.35 -7.98
N ILE A 94 -9.27 -0.33 -7.97
CA ILE A 94 -9.66 -1.24 -9.07
C ILE A 94 -9.84 -0.46 -10.38
N PHE A 95 -10.53 0.68 -10.33
CA PHE A 95 -10.73 1.53 -11.50
C PHE A 95 -9.42 2.07 -12.06
N THR A 96 -8.53 2.57 -11.18
CA THR A 96 -7.19 3.04 -11.60
C THR A 96 -6.39 1.92 -12.25
N ALA A 97 -6.36 0.73 -11.64
CA ALA A 97 -5.65 -0.42 -12.19
C ALA A 97 -6.21 -0.84 -13.56
N SER A 98 -7.53 -0.79 -13.73
CA SER A 98 -8.18 -1.13 -15.00
C SER A 98 -7.90 -0.10 -16.11
N ALA A 99 -7.90 1.19 -15.75
CA ALA A 99 -7.54 2.26 -16.67
C ALA A 99 -6.10 2.08 -17.17
N VAL A 100 -5.16 1.82 -16.26
CA VAL A 100 -3.76 1.53 -16.64
C VAL A 100 -3.65 0.26 -17.49
N ALA A 101 -4.43 -0.78 -17.18
CA ALA A 101 -4.42 -2.02 -17.96
C ALA A 101 -4.92 -1.79 -19.41
N ALA A 102 -5.88 -0.89 -19.61
CA ALA A 102 -6.43 -0.53 -20.92
C ALA A 102 -5.54 0.38 -21.75
N MET A 103 -4.53 1.02 -21.17
CA MET A 103 -3.58 1.89 -21.86
C MET A 103 -2.76 1.13 -22.90
N THR A 104 -2.45 1.80 -24.01
CA THR A 104 -1.44 1.33 -24.97
C THR A 104 -0.05 1.29 -24.33
N THR A 105 0.90 0.62 -24.97
CA THR A 105 2.28 0.57 -24.49
C THR A 105 2.90 1.96 -24.33
N GLN A 106 2.58 2.87 -25.25
CA GLN A 106 3.10 4.23 -25.24
C GLN A 106 2.51 5.07 -24.10
N GLU A 107 1.20 4.97 -23.87
CA GLU A 107 0.52 5.61 -22.74
C GLU A 107 1.00 5.06 -21.39
N LYS A 108 1.25 3.74 -21.29
CA LYS A 108 1.85 3.12 -20.10
C LYS A 108 3.25 3.66 -19.80
N MET A 109 4.09 3.84 -20.82
CA MET A 109 5.41 4.45 -20.64
C MET A 109 5.29 5.86 -20.06
N HIS A 110 4.46 6.72 -20.67
CA HIS A 110 4.23 8.07 -20.14
C HIS A 110 3.66 8.08 -18.72
N TYR A 111 2.76 7.16 -18.40
CA TYR A 111 2.21 7.03 -17.04
C TYR A 111 3.28 6.64 -16.02
N ILE A 112 4.16 5.69 -16.37
CA ILE A 112 5.27 5.25 -15.53
C ILE A 112 6.29 6.38 -15.34
N ASP A 113 6.64 7.11 -16.40
CA ASP A 113 7.57 8.23 -16.35
C ASP A 113 7.04 9.35 -15.45
N ASN A 114 5.75 9.67 -15.55
CA ASN A 114 5.11 10.65 -14.67
C ASN A 114 5.11 10.19 -13.21
N MET A 115 4.79 8.91 -12.94
CA MET A 115 4.84 8.36 -11.58
C MET A 115 6.26 8.41 -10.98
N ASN A 116 7.28 8.10 -11.79
CA ASN A 116 8.67 8.16 -11.36
C ASN A 116 9.06 9.61 -11.04
N THR A 117 8.69 10.55 -11.90
CA THR A 117 8.91 11.98 -11.67
C THR A 117 8.25 12.48 -10.37
N GLU A 118 6.99 12.12 -10.11
CA GLU A 118 6.31 12.48 -8.86
C GLU A 118 6.99 11.85 -7.63
N ARG A 119 7.44 10.60 -7.74
CA ARG A 119 8.17 9.91 -6.67
C ARG A 119 9.50 10.59 -6.40
N ASP A 120 10.23 10.97 -7.44
CA ASP A 120 11.52 11.64 -7.32
C ASP A 120 11.36 13.04 -6.70
N ILE A 121 10.37 13.80 -7.11
CA ILE A 121 10.03 15.10 -6.51
C ILE A 121 9.67 14.91 -5.02
N ARG A 122 8.84 13.94 -4.68
CA ARG A 122 8.46 13.67 -3.29
C ARG A 122 9.67 13.30 -2.44
N ASN A 123 10.57 12.45 -2.96
CA ASN A 123 11.81 12.08 -2.28
C ASN A 123 12.73 13.27 -2.08
N GLN A 124 12.86 14.16 -3.08
CA GLN A 124 13.64 15.39 -2.97
C GLN A 124 13.07 16.35 -1.93
N ILE A 125 11.75 16.53 -1.90
CA ILE A 125 11.08 17.34 -0.89
C ILE A 125 11.31 16.77 0.50
N GLN A 126 11.13 15.45 0.68
CA GLN A 126 11.35 14.81 1.97
C GLN A 126 12.80 14.97 2.43
N PHE A 127 13.76 14.76 1.54
CA PHE A 127 15.20 14.96 1.83
C PHE A 127 15.48 16.42 2.24
N ALA A 128 14.92 17.41 1.54
CA ALA A 128 15.11 18.81 1.85
C ALA A 128 14.48 19.18 3.23
N VAL A 129 13.33 18.62 3.55
CA VAL A 129 12.66 18.79 4.86
C VAL A 129 13.51 18.19 5.98
N ASP A 130 13.98 16.98 5.81
CA ASP A 130 14.79 16.29 6.83
C ASP A 130 16.11 17.01 7.06
N LYS A 131 16.77 17.45 5.98
CA LYS A 131 18.00 18.24 6.03
C LYS A 131 17.78 19.59 6.74
N GLY A 132 16.74 20.33 6.37
CA GLY A 132 16.42 21.61 7.02
C GLY A 132 16.09 21.46 8.51
N ARG A 133 15.44 20.34 8.89
CA ARG A 133 15.18 20.04 10.30
C ARG A 133 16.46 19.72 11.08
N GLU A 134 17.41 19.04 10.46
CA GLU A 134 18.70 18.73 11.09
C GLU A 134 19.57 19.99 11.23
N GLU A 135 19.65 20.81 10.20
CA GLU A 135 20.33 22.10 10.24
C GLU A 135 19.74 23.02 11.31
N GLY A 136 18.40 23.13 11.37
CA GLY A 136 17.72 23.92 12.40
C GLY A 136 17.99 23.44 13.83
N ARG A 137 18.03 22.13 14.05
CA ARG A 137 18.42 21.58 15.36
C ARG A 137 19.87 21.88 15.73
N GLU A 138 20.75 21.83 14.76
CA GLU A 138 22.17 22.13 14.97
C GLU A 138 22.38 23.62 15.31
N GLU A 139 21.70 24.51 14.59
CA GLU A 139 21.71 25.95 14.87
C GLU A 139 21.13 26.27 16.26
N GLU A 140 20.03 25.63 16.64
CA GLU A 140 19.41 25.78 17.96
C GLU A 140 20.35 25.34 19.08
N ARG A 141 21.04 24.20 18.91
CA ARG A 141 22.06 23.71 19.87
C ARG A 141 23.22 24.69 20.01
N LYS A 142 23.73 25.23 18.90
CA LYS A 142 24.80 26.22 18.93
C LYS A 142 24.38 27.52 19.60
N LEU A 143 23.17 27.99 19.30
CA LEU A 143 22.61 29.18 19.91
C LEU A 143 22.41 29.01 21.44
N MET A 144 21.90 27.84 21.84
CA MET A 144 21.72 27.52 23.25
C MET A 144 23.07 27.47 23.98
N ALA A 145 24.06 26.76 23.40
CA ALA A 145 25.39 26.66 23.97
C ALA A 145 26.06 28.05 24.12
N SER A 146 25.94 28.90 23.09
CA SER A 146 26.46 30.25 23.11
C SER A 146 25.83 31.11 24.24
N LYS A 147 24.52 31.00 24.44
CA LYS A 147 23.80 31.71 25.54
C LYS A 147 24.28 31.21 26.91
N LEU A 148 24.41 29.88 27.10
CA LEU A 148 24.89 29.32 28.35
C LEU A 148 26.33 29.75 28.66
N LYS A 149 27.20 29.80 27.64
CA LYS A 149 28.58 30.30 27.74
C LYS A 149 28.60 31.76 28.19
N ALA A 150 27.78 32.61 27.57
CA ALA A 150 27.66 34.03 27.96
C ALA A 150 27.16 34.26 29.38
N MET A 151 26.36 33.29 29.91
CA MET A 151 25.88 33.30 31.30
C MET A 151 26.89 32.76 32.30
N GLY A 152 28.08 32.35 31.86
CA GLY A 152 29.14 31.86 32.73
C GLY A 152 28.93 30.41 33.22
N VAL A 153 28.08 29.64 32.55
CA VAL A 153 27.87 28.23 32.86
C VAL A 153 29.14 27.41 32.55
N GLY A 154 29.50 26.48 33.43
CA GLY A 154 30.68 25.64 33.24
C GLY A 154 30.61 24.81 31.92
N ILE A 155 31.75 24.73 31.22
CA ILE A 155 31.82 24.13 29.89
C ILE A 155 31.36 22.69 29.87
N ASP A 156 31.57 21.91 30.94
CA ASP A 156 31.16 20.52 31.02
C ASP A 156 29.62 20.37 31.06
N VAL A 157 28.94 21.31 31.71
CA VAL A 157 27.47 21.36 31.72
C VAL A 157 26.92 21.75 30.34
N ILE A 158 27.61 22.62 29.62
CA ILE A 158 27.23 23.03 28.26
C ILE A 158 27.39 21.83 27.31
N ILE A 159 28.47 21.05 27.44
CA ILE A 159 28.69 19.83 26.66
C ILE A 159 27.54 18.84 26.87
N GLU A 160 27.19 18.57 28.14
CA GLU A 160 26.15 17.60 28.49
C GLU A 160 24.77 18.03 27.99
N SER A 161 24.46 19.32 28.06
CA SER A 161 23.14 19.87 27.65
C SER A 161 22.97 20.07 26.15
N SER A 162 24.04 20.44 25.44
CA SER A 162 23.98 20.73 23.99
C SER A 162 24.38 19.54 23.10
N GLY A 163 25.18 18.60 23.63
CA GLY A 163 25.81 17.53 22.86
C GLY A 163 26.92 18.01 21.91
N LEU A 164 27.35 19.27 22.04
CA LEU A 164 28.47 19.81 21.27
C LEU A 164 29.80 19.43 21.94
N THR A 165 30.85 19.34 21.13
CA THR A 165 32.20 19.12 21.63
C THR A 165 32.77 20.37 22.31
N ARG A 166 33.77 20.20 23.18
CA ARG A 166 34.47 21.30 23.83
C ARG A 166 35.03 22.30 22.80
N GLU A 167 35.61 21.80 21.72
CA GLU A 167 36.18 22.62 20.67
C GLU A 167 35.15 23.47 19.91
N GLU A 168 33.96 22.91 19.71
CA GLU A 168 32.84 23.65 19.11
C GLU A 168 32.35 24.75 20.04
N ILE A 169 32.22 24.46 21.35
CA ILE A 169 31.77 25.44 22.35
C ILE A 169 32.81 26.56 22.52
N GLU A 170 34.11 26.25 22.47
CA GLU A 170 35.16 27.25 22.58
C GLU A 170 35.14 28.26 21.42
N LYS A 171 34.73 27.82 20.22
CA LYS A 171 34.59 28.64 19.00
C LYS A 171 33.34 29.49 18.93
N LEU A 172 32.32 29.21 19.75
CA LEU A 172 31.13 30.02 19.90
C LEU A 172 31.39 31.26 20.77
#